data_a80c7258b127032d38de6f59a23a0c76
#
_entry.id   a80c7258b127032d38de6f59a23a0c76
#
_cell.length_a   1.000
_cell.length_b   1.000
_cell.length_c   1.000
_cell.angle_alpha   90.00
_cell.angle_beta   90.00
_cell.angle_gamma   90.00
#
_symmetry.space_group_name_H-M   'P 1'
#
loop_
_entity.id
_entity.type
_entity.pdbx_description
1 polymer ?
#
loop_
_entity_poly.entity_id
_entity_poly.type
_entity_poly.pdbx_seq_one_letter_code
_entity_poly.pdbx_strand_id
1 'polypeptide(L)'
;MIFKTAGDKSKPAILFFHAMGVTGDSSMPVAECLEQKYYCIMPTSTVYCAGQKYRSKTDEIQQIMTFLKEQGIREIELVVASSIGADLAMAFLTNTQIPVKHVFFDGGQFAQIGKTLRKIMVPFIYLAIKSIYRSKGKTLKKIMWCDDDTIKPYFTEAGRNITYGNLKRQLQSPLFLRVCRKNKKSQKKLKKVLDIYAIIVL
;
A
#
# COMPACT_ATOMS: atom_id res chain seq x y z
N MET A 1 -8.03 -7.98 -5.52
CA MET A 1 -7.90 -6.69 -4.79
C MET A 1 -9.29 -6.12 -4.55
N ILE A 2 -9.51 -5.41 -3.46
CA ILE A 2 -10.76 -4.71 -3.14
C ILE A 2 -10.47 -3.21 -3.19
N PHE A 3 -11.38 -2.44 -3.79
CA PHE A 3 -11.24 -0.99 -3.89
C PHE A 3 -12.37 -0.34 -3.09
N LYS A 4 -12.02 0.55 -2.18
CA LYS A 4 -12.93 1.51 -1.56
C LYS A 4 -12.72 2.86 -2.19
N THR A 5 -13.77 3.64 -2.29
CA THR A 5 -13.70 4.99 -2.86
C THR A 5 -14.54 5.95 -2.03
N ALA A 6 -14.16 7.22 -2.02
CA ALA A 6 -14.92 8.31 -1.43
C ALA A 6 -14.85 9.54 -2.34
N GLY A 7 -15.87 10.37 -2.31
CA GLY A 7 -15.97 11.56 -3.16
C GLY A 7 -16.54 11.29 -4.55
N ASP A 8 -16.71 12.37 -5.31
CA ASP A 8 -17.27 12.33 -6.66
C ASP A 8 -16.21 11.97 -7.70
N LYS A 9 -16.51 11.00 -8.55
CA LYS A 9 -15.64 10.48 -9.60
C LYS A 9 -15.22 11.51 -10.64
N SER A 10 -15.97 12.59 -10.80
CA SER A 10 -15.63 13.69 -11.71
C SER A 10 -14.50 14.59 -11.21
N LYS A 11 -14.13 14.47 -9.92
CA LYS A 11 -13.09 15.27 -9.27
C LYS A 11 -11.70 14.68 -9.49
N PRO A 12 -10.62 15.48 -9.28
CA PRO A 12 -9.26 14.98 -9.35
C PRO A 12 -9.02 13.77 -8.42
N ALA A 13 -8.35 12.74 -8.93
CA ALA A 13 -8.17 11.47 -8.22
C ALA A 13 -6.99 11.50 -7.25
N ILE A 14 -7.18 10.94 -6.04
CA ILE A 14 -6.11 10.62 -5.09
C ILE A 14 -6.06 9.10 -4.93
N LEU A 15 -4.86 8.51 -5.06
CA LEU A 15 -4.63 7.09 -4.91
C LEU A 15 -3.82 6.82 -3.64
N PHE A 16 -4.38 6.01 -2.73
CA PHE A 16 -3.76 5.65 -1.47
C PHE A 16 -3.14 4.24 -1.50
N PHE A 17 -1.95 4.08 -0.93
CA PHE A 17 -1.30 2.79 -0.72
C PHE A 17 -1.07 2.58 0.77
N HIS A 18 -1.82 1.67 1.37
CA HIS A 18 -1.88 1.45 2.81
C HIS A 18 -0.62 0.76 3.38
N ALA A 19 -0.41 0.93 4.69
CA ALA A 19 0.64 0.27 5.45
C ALA A 19 0.39 -1.24 5.65
N MET A 20 1.38 -1.95 6.22
CA MET A 20 1.25 -3.36 6.60
C MET A 20 0.26 -3.54 7.75
N GLY A 21 -0.55 -4.59 7.65
CA GLY A 21 -1.45 -5.00 8.74
C GLY A 21 -2.79 -4.27 8.78
N VAL A 22 -3.06 -3.38 7.83
CA VAL A 22 -4.35 -2.70 7.68
C VAL A 22 -4.94 -2.95 6.29
N THR A 23 -6.21 -2.64 6.12
CA THR A 23 -6.90 -2.62 4.81
C THR A 23 -6.78 -1.24 4.14
N GLY A 24 -7.10 -1.12 2.86
CA GLY A 24 -6.99 0.14 2.11
C GLY A 24 -7.85 1.25 2.68
N ASP A 25 -9.02 0.91 3.17
CA ASP A 25 -9.96 1.85 3.81
C ASP A 25 -9.49 2.37 5.17
N SER A 26 -8.32 1.97 5.66
CA SER A 26 -7.65 2.66 6.78
C SER A 26 -7.32 4.13 6.47
N SER A 27 -7.33 4.51 5.19
CA SER A 27 -7.20 5.90 4.76
C SER A 27 -8.55 6.66 4.73
N MET A 28 -9.66 6.01 5.11
CA MET A 28 -11.00 6.62 5.07
C MET A 28 -11.10 7.91 5.90
N PRO A 29 -10.55 8.01 7.12
CA PRO A 29 -10.63 9.25 7.89
C PRO A 29 -10.00 10.45 7.17
N VAL A 30 -8.91 10.22 6.41
CA VAL A 30 -8.29 11.25 5.57
C VAL A 30 -9.13 11.51 4.32
N ALA A 31 -9.65 10.45 3.69
CA ALA A 31 -10.46 10.55 2.49
C ALA A 31 -11.76 11.36 2.73
N GLU A 32 -12.43 11.17 3.87
CA GLU A 32 -13.62 11.93 4.28
C GLU A 32 -13.36 13.44 4.40
N CYS A 33 -12.16 13.83 4.84
CA CYS A 33 -11.77 15.25 4.87
C CYS A 33 -11.53 15.82 3.46
N LEU A 34 -11.26 14.98 2.48
CA LEU A 34 -10.87 15.37 1.12
C LEU A 34 -11.97 15.16 0.07
N GLU A 35 -12.98 14.34 0.34
CA GLU A 35 -14.00 13.90 -0.62
C GLU A 35 -14.83 15.03 -1.26
N GLN A 36 -14.92 16.18 -0.57
CA GLN A 36 -15.58 17.37 -1.13
C GLN A 36 -14.82 17.95 -2.34
N LYS A 37 -13.52 17.70 -2.47
CA LYS A 37 -12.64 18.25 -3.51
C LYS A 37 -12.01 17.19 -4.41
N TYR A 38 -11.92 15.95 -3.94
CA TYR A 38 -11.17 14.87 -4.59
C TYR A 38 -11.96 13.57 -4.64
N TYR A 39 -11.63 12.73 -5.62
CA TYR A 39 -12.05 11.34 -5.68
C TYR A 39 -10.95 10.46 -5.10
N CYS A 40 -11.18 9.94 -3.89
CA CYS A 40 -10.23 9.13 -3.15
C CYS A 40 -10.40 7.65 -3.51
N ILE A 41 -9.30 6.98 -3.86
CA ILE A 41 -9.25 5.57 -4.26
C ILE A 41 -8.32 4.83 -3.31
N MET A 42 -8.83 3.84 -2.61
CA MET A 42 -8.16 3.12 -1.51
C MET A 42 -8.15 1.60 -1.80
N PRO A 43 -7.19 1.10 -2.61
CA PRO A 43 -7.04 -0.33 -2.84
C PRO A 43 -6.58 -1.06 -1.59
N THR A 44 -7.22 -2.19 -1.26
CA THR A 44 -6.72 -3.17 -0.29
C THR A 44 -5.91 -4.22 -1.03
N SER A 45 -4.62 -4.39 -0.66
CA SER A 45 -3.75 -5.43 -1.21
C SER A 45 -4.38 -6.81 -1.06
N THR A 46 -4.21 -7.67 -2.07
CA THR A 46 -4.71 -9.05 -2.06
C THR A 46 -4.19 -9.88 -0.87
N VAL A 47 -3.13 -9.41 -0.20
CA VAL A 47 -2.64 -10.01 1.07
C VAL A 47 -3.73 -10.01 2.14
N TYR A 48 -4.58 -8.97 2.16
CA TYR A 48 -5.60 -8.73 3.18
C TYR A 48 -7.03 -8.94 2.66
N CYS A 49 -7.20 -9.42 1.43
CA CYS A 49 -8.50 -9.76 0.86
C CYS A 49 -8.86 -11.21 1.13
N ALA A 50 -10.05 -11.47 1.67
CA ALA A 50 -10.54 -12.81 1.94
C ALA A 50 -10.56 -13.68 0.66
N GLY A 51 -10.07 -14.92 0.75
CA GLY A 51 -10.07 -15.87 -0.36
C GLY A 51 -9.10 -15.54 -1.50
N GLN A 52 -8.43 -14.38 -1.50
CA GLN A 52 -7.49 -14.01 -2.54
C GLN A 52 -6.06 -14.46 -2.22
N LYS A 53 -5.30 -14.74 -3.29
CA LYS A 53 -3.90 -15.12 -3.20
C LYS A 53 -3.02 -13.99 -3.72
N TYR A 54 -2.16 -13.45 -2.87
CA TYR A 54 -1.13 -12.53 -3.34
C TYR A 54 -0.17 -13.24 -4.30
N ARG A 55 -0.03 -12.76 -5.51
CA ARG A 55 0.85 -13.32 -6.56
C ARG A 55 2.18 -12.58 -6.63
N SER A 56 2.11 -11.28 -6.92
CA SER A 56 3.29 -10.41 -7.05
C SER A 56 2.88 -8.94 -7.01
N LYS A 57 3.87 -8.04 -6.85
CA LYS A 57 3.63 -6.59 -7.02
C LYS A 57 3.14 -6.24 -8.41
N THR A 58 3.66 -6.89 -9.44
CA THR A 58 3.24 -6.66 -10.82
C THR A 58 1.75 -6.97 -10.99
N ASP A 59 1.28 -8.06 -10.38
CA ASP A 59 -0.14 -8.44 -10.39
C ASP A 59 -1.00 -7.39 -9.64
N GLU A 60 -0.53 -6.91 -8.48
CA GLU A 60 -1.20 -5.82 -7.74
C GLU A 60 -1.31 -4.54 -8.58
N ILE A 61 -0.20 -4.13 -9.22
CA ILE A 61 -0.17 -2.95 -10.09
C ILE A 61 -1.13 -3.13 -11.28
N GLN A 62 -1.16 -4.30 -11.90
CA GLN A 62 -2.06 -4.58 -13.01
C GLN A 62 -3.53 -4.45 -12.59
N GLN A 63 -3.90 -4.95 -11.41
CA GLN A 63 -5.25 -4.80 -10.88
C GLN A 63 -5.60 -3.33 -10.63
N ILE A 64 -4.67 -2.53 -10.08
CA ILE A 64 -4.85 -1.09 -9.89
C ILE A 64 -5.01 -0.39 -11.24
N MET A 65 -4.16 -0.67 -12.21
CA MET A 65 -4.23 -0.07 -13.54
C MET A 65 -5.54 -0.40 -14.26
N THR A 66 -6.01 -1.65 -14.14
CA THR A 66 -7.29 -2.09 -14.68
C THR A 66 -8.44 -1.30 -14.05
N PHE A 67 -8.48 -1.20 -12.73
CA PHE A 67 -9.48 -0.42 -12.02
C PHE A 67 -9.48 1.06 -12.45
N LEU A 68 -8.31 1.71 -12.47
CA LEU A 68 -8.20 3.11 -12.89
C LEU A 68 -8.72 3.32 -14.32
N LYS A 69 -8.40 2.41 -15.23
CA LYS A 69 -8.90 2.44 -16.61
C LYS A 69 -10.43 2.29 -16.67
N GLU A 70 -11.00 1.33 -15.95
CA GLU A 70 -12.45 1.10 -15.86
C GLU A 70 -13.18 2.28 -15.25
N GLN A 71 -12.53 2.97 -14.30
CA GLN A 71 -13.06 4.20 -13.72
C GLN A 71 -12.88 5.42 -14.64
N GLY A 72 -12.17 5.32 -15.75
CA GLY A 72 -11.90 6.42 -16.68
C GLY A 72 -10.90 7.44 -16.14
N ILE A 73 -10.08 7.07 -15.15
CA ILE A 73 -9.08 7.95 -14.54
C ILE A 73 -7.92 8.15 -15.52
N ARG A 74 -7.73 9.37 -15.96
CA ARG A 74 -6.68 9.75 -16.93
C ARG A 74 -5.49 10.47 -16.30
N GLU A 75 -5.66 10.97 -15.08
CA GLU A 75 -4.64 11.68 -14.30
C GLU A 75 -4.87 11.42 -12.82
N ILE A 76 -3.80 11.37 -12.05
CA ILE A 76 -3.82 11.26 -10.58
C ILE A 76 -3.21 12.54 -10.02
N GLU A 77 -3.97 13.25 -9.20
CA GLU A 77 -3.52 14.48 -8.55
C GLU A 77 -2.46 14.19 -7.50
N LEU A 78 -2.70 13.16 -6.67
CA LEU A 78 -1.81 12.80 -5.57
C LEU A 78 -1.78 11.29 -5.36
N VAL A 79 -0.59 10.75 -5.18
CA VAL A 79 -0.37 9.41 -4.61
C VAL A 79 0.07 9.56 -3.17
N VAL A 80 -0.64 8.94 -2.25
CA VAL A 80 -0.30 8.85 -0.82
C VAL A 80 0.10 7.43 -0.51
N ALA A 81 1.25 7.21 0.12
CA ALA A 81 1.71 5.86 0.39
C ALA A 81 2.45 5.75 1.72
N SER A 82 2.00 4.82 2.56
CA SER A 82 2.56 4.61 3.90
C SER A 82 3.33 3.29 4.00
N SER A 83 4.53 3.34 4.61
CA SER A 83 5.34 2.16 4.95
C SER A 83 5.56 1.22 3.76
N ILE A 84 5.12 -0.05 3.82
CA ILE A 84 5.22 -1.03 2.73
C ILE A 84 4.43 -0.60 1.48
N GLY A 85 3.40 0.22 1.64
CA GLY A 85 2.65 0.81 0.53
C GLY A 85 3.53 1.69 -0.35
N ALA A 86 4.54 2.37 0.21
CA ALA A 86 5.48 3.17 -0.55
C ALA A 86 6.28 2.35 -1.58
N ASP A 87 6.63 1.11 -1.25
CA ASP A 87 7.32 0.21 -2.18
C ASP A 87 6.40 -0.23 -3.35
N LEU A 88 5.12 -0.44 -3.09
CA LEU A 88 4.13 -0.71 -4.14
C LEU A 88 3.85 0.54 -4.99
N ALA A 89 3.74 1.71 -4.35
CA ALA A 89 3.57 2.99 -5.04
C ALA A 89 4.75 3.32 -5.96
N MET A 90 5.99 3.11 -5.51
CA MET A 90 7.19 3.26 -6.35
C MET A 90 7.15 2.33 -7.57
N ALA A 91 6.73 1.09 -7.38
CA ALA A 91 6.56 0.17 -8.49
C ALA A 91 5.42 0.60 -9.43
N PHE A 92 4.31 1.14 -8.92
CA PHE A 92 3.23 1.73 -9.70
C PHE A 92 3.71 2.92 -10.53
N LEU A 93 4.34 3.92 -9.91
CA LEU A 93 4.85 5.14 -10.57
C LEU A 93 5.80 4.86 -11.74
N THR A 94 6.57 3.78 -11.64
CA THR A 94 7.51 3.40 -12.72
C THR A 94 6.89 2.58 -13.83
N ASN A 95 5.69 2.03 -13.62
CA ASN A 95 5.01 1.19 -14.62
C ASN A 95 3.74 1.85 -15.18
N THR A 96 3.18 2.84 -14.52
CA THR A 96 2.00 3.56 -15.00
C THR A 96 2.31 4.44 -16.22
N GLN A 97 1.33 4.58 -17.11
CA GLN A 97 1.29 5.60 -18.15
C GLN A 97 0.37 6.77 -17.76
N ILE A 98 -0.38 6.64 -16.66
CA ILE A 98 -1.26 7.69 -16.14
C ILE A 98 -0.36 8.75 -15.50
N PRO A 99 -0.46 10.03 -15.90
CA PRO A 99 0.25 11.13 -15.25
C PRO A 99 -0.12 11.20 -13.76
N VAL A 100 0.90 11.43 -12.92
CA VAL A 100 0.74 11.68 -11.49
C VAL A 100 1.39 13.03 -11.21
N LYS A 101 0.69 13.97 -10.54
CA LYS A 101 1.23 15.30 -10.26
C LYS A 101 2.10 15.33 -9.01
N HIS A 102 1.59 14.73 -7.93
CA HIS A 102 2.24 14.78 -6.63
C HIS A 102 2.35 13.42 -6.00
N VAL A 103 3.36 13.23 -5.16
CA VAL A 103 3.56 11.99 -4.39
C VAL A 103 3.95 12.34 -2.96
N PHE A 104 3.25 11.73 -2.01
CA PHE A 104 3.55 11.82 -0.59
C PHE A 104 3.88 10.44 -0.02
N PHE A 105 5.08 10.30 0.55
CA PHE A 105 5.49 9.08 1.26
C PHE A 105 5.57 9.32 2.76
N ASP A 106 4.79 8.54 3.49
CA ASP A 106 4.82 8.48 4.94
C ASP A 106 5.59 7.22 5.38
N GLY A 107 6.83 7.40 5.83
CA GLY A 107 7.64 6.34 6.39
C GLY A 107 7.96 5.19 5.42
N GLY A 108 8.42 5.47 4.21
CA GLY A 108 8.69 4.45 3.19
C GLY A 108 9.79 3.46 3.58
N GLN A 109 9.52 2.15 3.47
CA GLN A 109 10.52 1.11 3.65
C GLN A 109 11.29 0.88 2.34
N PHE A 110 12.39 1.59 2.16
CA PHE A 110 13.23 1.48 0.96
C PHE A 110 14.46 0.59 1.15
N ALA A 111 14.76 0.18 2.39
CA ALA A 111 15.88 -0.70 2.70
C ALA A 111 15.45 -2.17 2.71
N GLN A 112 16.22 -3.02 2.03
CA GLN A 112 15.92 -4.44 1.98
C GLN A 112 16.38 -5.18 3.24
N ILE A 113 15.45 -5.84 3.90
CA ILE A 113 15.73 -6.78 4.99
C ILE A 113 16.44 -8.02 4.41
N GLY A 114 17.53 -8.45 5.04
CA GLY A 114 18.28 -9.64 4.64
C GLY A 114 17.42 -10.92 4.63
N LYS A 115 17.78 -11.90 3.79
CA LYS A 115 16.98 -13.14 3.64
C LYS A 115 16.77 -13.89 4.96
N THR A 116 17.80 -13.97 5.80
CA THR A 116 17.73 -14.67 7.09
C THR A 116 16.81 -13.94 8.06
N LEU A 117 16.97 -12.62 8.20
CA LEU A 117 16.13 -11.81 9.07
C LEU A 117 14.65 -11.86 8.64
N ARG A 118 14.36 -11.86 7.34
CA ARG A 118 13.00 -12.05 6.82
C ARG A 118 12.38 -13.38 7.23
N LYS A 119 13.13 -14.48 7.19
CA LYS A 119 12.63 -15.79 7.61
C LYS A 119 12.16 -15.78 9.07
N ILE A 120 12.87 -15.04 9.92
CA ILE A 120 12.53 -14.88 11.33
C ILE A 120 11.37 -13.90 11.50
N MET A 121 11.38 -12.77 10.81
CA MET A 121 10.36 -11.72 10.97
C MET A 121 8.96 -12.13 10.49
N VAL A 122 8.85 -12.92 9.40
CA VAL A 122 7.55 -13.29 8.82
C VAL A 122 6.61 -13.94 9.85
N PRO A 123 7.02 -14.99 10.62
CA PRO A 123 6.15 -15.58 11.62
C PRO A 123 5.78 -14.61 12.75
N PHE A 124 6.72 -13.76 13.19
CA PHE A 124 6.44 -12.76 14.24
C PHE A 124 5.42 -11.73 13.78
N ILE A 125 5.60 -11.16 12.59
CA ILE A 125 4.65 -10.20 12.02
C ILE A 125 3.28 -10.85 11.82
N TYR A 126 3.23 -12.08 11.32
CA TYR A 126 1.98 -12.82 11.16
C TYR A 126 1.25 -13.02 12.50
N LEU A 127 1.99 -13.45 13.52
CA LEU A 127 1.43 -13.67 14.86
C LEU A 127 0.97 -12.33 15.49
N ALA A 128 1.71 -11.25 15.31
CA ALA A 128 1.33 -9.93 15.78
C ALA A 128 0.00 -9.47 15.15
N ILE A 129 -0.12 -9.53 13.83
CA ILE A 129 -1.36 -9.17 13.12
C ILE A 129 -2.53 -10.08 13.55
N LYS A 130 -2.30 -11.41 13.68
CA LYS A 130 -3.32 -12.34 14.19
C LYS A 130 -3.70 -12.09 15.65
N SER A 131 -2.76 -11.64 16.48
CA SER A 131 -3.03 -11.28 17.88
C SER A 131 -3.96 -10.05 17.96
N ILE A 132 -3.75 -9.04 17.12
CA ILE A 132 -4.64 -7.87 17.05
C ILE A 132 -6.06 -8.32 16.69
N TYR A 133 -6.22 -9.16 15.69
CA TYR A 133 -7.52 -9.73 15.31
C TYR A 133 -8.17 -10.52 16.46
N ARG A 134 -7.45 -11.47 17.07
CA ARG A 134 -7.98 -12.32 18.14
C ARG A 134 -8.38 -11.54 19.38
N SER A 135 -7.64 -10.48 19.69
CA SER A 135 -7.94 -9.60 20.83
C SER A 135 -8.96 -8.52 20.53
N LYS A 136 -9.58 -8.52 19.30
CA LYS A 136 -10.48 -7.46 18.84
C LYS A 136 -9.84 -6.07 18.97
N GLY A 137 -8.55 -5.96 18.62
CA GLY A 137 -7.79 -4.72 18.67
C GLY A 137 -7.16 -4.35 20.02
N LYS A 138 -7.48 -5.06 21.11
CA LYS A 138 -6.95 -4.72 22.47
C LYS A 138 -5.42 -4.77 22.56
N THR A 139 -4.75 -5.58 21.75
CA THR A 139 -3.28 -5.66 21.73
C THR A 139 -2.62 -4.63 20.81
N LEU A 140 -3.39 -3.82 20.09
CA LEU A 140 -2.87 -2.84 19.13
C LEU A 140 -1.90 -1.86 19.80
N LYS A 141 -2.28 -1.31 20.95
CA LYS A 141 -1.44 -0.39 21.74
C LYS A 141 -0.07 -0.99 22.08
N LYS A 142 -0.03 -2.27 22.47
CA LYS A 142 1.23 -2.96 22.81
C LYS A 142 2.11 -3.24 21.60
N ILE A 143 1.50 -3.54 20.45
CA ILE A 143 2.21 -3.99 19.24
C ILE A 143 2.63 -2.80 18.38
N MET A 144 1.76 -1.80 18.23
CA MET A 144 1.95 -0.67 17.33
C MET A 144 2.11 0.67 18.04
N TRP A 145 2.11 0.67 19.39
CA TRP A 145 2.09 1.88 20.24
C TRP A 145 1.00 2.89 19.86
N CYS A 146 -0.08 2.41 19.27
CA CYS A 146 -1.20 3.20 18.83
C CYS A 146 -2.44 2.88 19.67
N ASP A 147 -3.10 3.91 20.18
CA ASP A 147 -4.29 3.83 21.03
C ASP A 147 -5.51 4.47 20.37
N ASP A 148 -5.49 4.59 19.05
CA ASP A 148 -6.58 5.17 18.29
C ASP A 148 -7.62 4.09 17.94
N ASP A 149 -8.82 4.25 18.48
CA ASP A 149 -9.92 3.34 18.26
C ASP A 149 -10.43 3.35 16.81
N THR A 150 -10.23 4.44 16.10
CA THR A 150 -10.68 4.60 14.71
C THR A 150 -9.96 3.66 13.75
N ILE A 151 -8.72 3.28 14.03
CA ILE A 151 -7.95 2.38 13.17
C ILE A 151 -8.08 0.88 13.53
N LYS A 152 -8.62 0.55 14.71
CA LYS A 152 -8.79 -0.84 15.18
C LYS A 152 -9.57 -1.73 14.21
N PRO A 153 -10.68 -1.28 13.59
CA PRO A 153 -11.43 -2.09 12.63
C PRO A 153 -10.58 -2.56 11.47
N TYR A 154 -9.74 -1.68 10.89
CA TYR A 154 -8.91 -1.97 9.72
C TYR A 154 -7.81 -3.00 10.02
N PHE A 155 -7.19 -2.92 11.20
CA PHE A 155 -6.25 -3.95 11.67
C PHE A 155 -6.95 -5.28 11.94
N THR A 156 -8.13 -5.23 12.53
CA THR A 156 -8.91 -6.44 12.85
C THR A 156 -9.35 -7.14 11.57
N GLU A 157 -9.80 -6.40 10.56
CA GLU A 157 -10.19 -6.96 9.27
C GLU A 157 -8.98 -7.55 8.53
N ALA A 158 -7.88 -6.83 8.44
CA ALA A 158 -6.64 -7.33 7.85
C ALA A 158 -6.18 -8.60 8.56
N GLY A 159 -6.22 -8.63 9.90
CA GLY A 159 -5.87 -9.79 10.71
C GLY A 159 -6.79 -10.99 10.50
N ARG A 160 -8.09 -10.76 10.21
CA ARG A 160 -9.03 -11.83 9.85
C ARG A 160 -8.61 -12.49 8.55
N ASN A 161 -8.34 -11.71 7.53
CA ASN A 161 -8.19 -12.16 6.15
C ASN A 161 -6.78 -12.63 5.79
N ILE A 162 -5.74 -12.15 6.52
CA ILE A 162 -4.34 -12.48 6.21
C ILE A 162 -4.07 -13.97 6.35
N THR A 163 -3.35 -14.54 5.40
CA THR A 163 -2.77 -15.89 5.48
C THR A 163 -1.24 -15.80 5.58
N TYR A 164 -0.63 -16.77 6.27
CA TYR A 164 0.82 -16.87 6.37
C TYR A 164 1.50 -16.90 5.00
N GLY A 165 0.90 -17.65 4.05
CA GLY A 165 1.40 -17.76 2.69
C GLY A 165 1.38 -16.43 1.92
N ASN A 166 0.34 -15.61 2.07
CA ASN A 166 0.25 -14.31 1.44
C ASN A 166 1.28 -13.33 2.00
N LEU A 167 1.38 -13.21 3.34
CA LEU A 167 2.37 -12.37 3.99
C LEU A 167 3.80 -12.79 3.61
N LYS A 168 4.09 -14.09 3.63
CA LYS A 168 5.40 -14.61 3.24
C LYS A 168 5.76 -14.21 1.81
N ARG A 169 4.85 -14.38 0.85
CA ARG A 169 5.07 -13.98 -0.56
C ARG A 169 5.27 -12.48 -0.69
N GLN A 170 4.48 -11.65 -0.02
CA GLN A 170 4.64 -10.20 -0.04
C GLN A 170 6.02 -9.79 0.46
N LEU A 171 6.43 -10.27 1.63
CA LEU A 171 7.72 -9.92 2.24
C LEU A 171 8.92 -10.56 1.53
N GLN A 172 8.72 -11.63 0.77
CA GLN A 172 9.75 -12.23 -0.08
C GLN A 172 9.88 -11.54 -1.43
N SER A 173 8.89 -10.77 -1.87
CA SER A 173 8.99 -9.98 -3.08
C SER A 173 10.17 -9.01 -2.99
N PRO A 174 11.01 -8.89 -4.04
CA PRO A 174 12.10 -7.93 -4.04
C PRO A 174 11.54 -6.52 -3.89
N LEU A 175 12.15 -5.69 -3.04
CA LEU A 175 11.84 -4.27 -3.02
C LEU A 175 12.16 -3.65 -4.38
N PHE A 176 11.33 -2.68 -4.78
CA PHE A 176 11.45 -2.04 -6.08
C PHE A 176 12.84 -1.43 -6.31
N LEU A 177 13.40 -0.72 -5.33
CA LEU A 177 14.74 -0.13 -5.43
C LEU A 177 15.84 -1.14 -5.69
N ARG A 178 15.72 -2.39 -5.22
CA ARG A 178 16.70 -3.44 -5.53
C ARG A 178 16.62 -3.87 -6.99
N VAL A 179 15.42 -3.96 -7.54
CA VAL A 179 15.22 -4.28 -8.96
C VAL A 179 15.83 -3.18 -9.81
N CYS A 180 15.62 -1.91 -9.42
CA CYS A 180 16.20 -0.75 -10.10
C CYS A 180 17.74 -0.78 -10.09
N ARG A 181 18.37 -1.08 -8.95
CA ARG A 181 19.86 -1.15 -8.86
C ARG A 181 20.49 -2.17 -9.82
N LYS A 182 19.75 -3.22 -10.19
CA LYS A 182 20.26 -4.29 -11.07
C LYS A 182 19.94 -4.08 -12.54
N ASN A 183 19.09 -3.12 -12.89
CA ASN A 183 18.63 -2.94 -14.26
C ASN A 183 18.71 -1.47 -14.68
N LYS A 184 19.59 -1.16 -15.65
CA LYS A 184 19.80 0.20 -16.19
C LYS A 184 18.50 0.87 -16.67
N LYS A 185 17.59 0.12 -17.31
CA LYS A 185 16.29 0.63 -17.77
C LYS A 185 15.42 1.05 -16.59
N SER A 186 15.41 0.26 -15.52
CA SER A 186 14.67 0.58 -14.29
C SER A 186 15.31 1.74 -13.52
N GLN A 187 16.65 1.87 -13.53
CA GLN A 187 17.35 3.04 -12.97
C GLN A 187 16.95 4.33 -13.67
N LYS A 188 16.91 4.32 -15.01
CA LYS A 188 16.47 5.48 -15.79
C LYS A 188 15.04 5.89 -15.50
N LYS A 189 14.14 4.90 -15.35
CA LYS A 189 12.75 5.14 -14.93
C LYS A 189 12.67 5.71 -13.51
N LEU A 190 13.41 5.14 -12.56
CA LEU A 190 13.44 5.63 -11.18
C LEU A 190 13.96 7.07 -11.13
N LYS A 191 15.05 7.38 -11.83
CA LYS A 191 15.56 8.76 -11.92
C LYS A 191 14.49 9.70 -12.45
N LYS A 192 13.79 9.33 -13.53
CA LYS A 192 12.69 10.12 -14.08
C LYS A 192 11.58 10.37 -13.05
N VAL A 193 11.22 9.37 -12.25
CA VAL A 193 10.24 9.52 -11.15
C VAL A 193 10.74 10.51 -10.11
N LEU A 194 11.99 10.39 -9.68
CA LEU A 194 12.59 11.28 -8.67
C LEU A 194 12.78 12.71 -9.19
N ASP A 195 13.05 12.89 -10.48
CA ASP A 195 13.24 14.20 -11.10
C ASP A 195 11.90 14.94 -11.36
N ILE A 196 10.78 14.19 -11.49
CA ILE A 196 9.45 14.76 -11.81
C ILE A 196 8.64 15.08 -10.55
N TYR A 197 8.79 14.29 -9.46
CA TYR A 197 7.94 14.41 -8.30
C TYR A 197 8.64 15.10 -7.13
N ALA A 198 7.98 16.11 -6.55
CA ALA A 198 8.34 16.58 -5.22
C ALA A 198 8.02 15.46 -4.22
N ILE A 199 9.05 14.69 -3.82
CA ILE A 199 8.90 13.61 -2.85
C ILE A 199 9.06 14.22 -1.47
N ILE A 200 7.96 14.28 -0.71
CA ILE A 200 7.98 14.61 0.70
C ILE A 200 8.10 13.30 1.46
N VAL A 201 9.22 13.08 2.12
CA VAL A 201 9.45 11.94 3.03
C VAL A 201 9.46 12.51 4.45
N LEU A 202 8.50 12.11 5.25
CA LEU A 202 8.48 12.38 6.70
C LEU A 202 9.06 11.22 7.48
#